data_250ff67093406e2c5265ff9ad829b320
#
_entry.id   250ff67093406e2c5265ff9ad829b320
#
_cell.length_a   1.000
_cell.length_b   1.000
_cell.length_c   1.000
_cell.angle_alpha   90.00
_cell.angle_beta   90.00
_cell.angle_gamma   90.00
#
_symmetry.space_group_name_H-M   'P 1'
#
loop_
_entity.id
_entity.type
_entity.pdbx_description
1 polymer ?
#
loop_
_entity_poly.entity_id
_entity_poly.type
_entity_poly.pdbx_seq_one_letter_code
_entity_poly.pdbx_strand_id
1 'polypeptide(L)'
;MKSRELLRLVTAQVCVHSAMTGARLAAPLLALQLGYSAAQVGVLLALFALSPVVLALPAGRLADRHGLRVPLRQAVGAAMLGTALAAAWPTFGVLCVMALLTGASAGTAQIALQRHVGRAVAHPSELKTVFSWIAIAPAMANFLGPLVTGLLIDHAGPQPAHETGFRVAFGVLALLPLLCWALVRG
;
A
#
# COMPACT_ATOMS: atom_id res chain seq x y z
N MET A 1 12.01 -22.53 3.63
CA MET A 1 12.31 -21.24 2.93
C MET A 1 13.57 -20.60 3.54
N LYS A 2 14.47 -19.99 2.74
CA LYS A 2 15.69 -19.36 3.27
C LYS A 2 15.33 -18.05 4.00
N SER A 3 15.95 -17.77 5.15
CA SER A 3 15.68 -16.55 5.95
C SER A 3 15.82 -15.23 5.15
N ARG A 4 16.76 -15.18 4.21
CA ARG A 4 16.96 -14.01 3.32
C ARG A 4 15.79 -13.78 2.37
N GLU A 5 15.18 -14.85 1.87
CA GLU A 5 14.01 -14.76 0.99
C GLU A 5 12.79 -14.25 1.75
N LEU A 6 12.56 -14.78 2.97
CA LEU A 6 11.49 -14.32 3.84
C LEU A 6 11.64 -12.84 4.17
N LEU A 7 12.84 -12.39 4.53
CA LEU A 7 13.11 -10.99 4.84
C LEU A 7 12.83 -10.07 3.63
N ARG A 8 13.24 -10.47 2.42
CA ARG A 8 12.94 -9.73 1.18
C ARG A 8 11.44 -9.59 0.95
N LEU A 9 10.69 -10.68 1.14
CA LEU A 9 9.24 -10.67 0.94
C LEU A 9 8.52 -9.81 1.98
N VAL A 10 8.94 -9.87 3.25
CA VAL A 10 8.40 -9.02 4.33
C VAL A 10 8.69 -7.54 4.03
N THR A 11 9.94 -7.20 3.67
CA THR A 11 10.31 -5.82 3.33
C THR A 11 9.53 -5.31 2.12
N ALA A 12 9.38 -6.13 1.08
CA ALA A 12 8.60 -5.80 -0.10
C ALA A 12 7.13 -5.50 0.26
N GLN A 13 6.55 -6.33 1.13
CA GLN A 13 5.18 -6.11 1.63
C GLN A 13 5.06 -4.83 2.46
N VAL A 14 6.05 -4.53 3.31
CA VAL A 14 6.10 -3.27 4.08
C VAL A 14 6.07 -2.08 3.12
N CYS A 15 6.86 -2.07 2.05
CA CYS A 15 6.89 -0.96 1.09
C CYS A 15 5.53 -0.71 0.42
N VAL A 16 4.88 -1.75 -0.12
CA VAL A 16 3.57 -1.59 -0.78
C VAL A 16 2.49 -1.20 0.22
N HIS A 17 2.48 -1.83 1.39
CA HIS A 17 1.47 -1.56 2.40
C HIS A 17 1.63 -0.16 3.01
N SER A 18 2.88 0.33 3.18
CA SER A 18 3.16 1.69 3.66
C SER A 18 2.68 2.76 2.69
N ALA A 19 2.72 2.51 1.37
CA ALA A 19 2.15 3.42 0.39
C ALA A 19 0.63 3.60 0.61
N MET A 20 -0.09 2.51 0.89
CA MET A 20 -1.52 2.55 1.18
C MET A 20 -1.81 3.21 2.54
N THR A 21 -1.09 2.85 3.61
CA THR A 21 -1.35 3.39 4.95
C THR A 21 -0.96 4.87 5.07
N GLY A 22 0.11 5.29 4.38
CA GLY A 22 0.47 6.70 4.28
C GLY A 22 -0.57 7.50 3.48
N ALA A 23 -1.03 6.98 2.35
CA ALA A 23 -2.10 7.60 1.57
C ALA A 23 -3.41 7.70 2.37
N ARG A 24 -3.72 6.68 3.19
CA ARG A 24 -4.88 6.65 4.08
C ARG A 24 -4.83 7.69 5.20
N LEU A 25 -3.64 8.18 5.57
CA LEU A 25 -3.48 9.35 6.43
C LEU A 25 -3.60 10.65 5.63
N ALA A 26 -2.82 10.80 4.57
CA ALA A 26 -2.70 12.06 3.83
C ALA A 26 -4.01 12.48 3.14
N ALA A 27 -4.73 11.53 2.52
CA ALA A 27 -5.91 11.86 1.73
C ALA A 27 -7.07 12.45 2.56
N PRO A 28 -7.45 11.91 3.73
CA PRO A 28 -8.43 12.54 4.60
C PRO A 28 -8.03 13.92 5.11
N LEU A 29 -6.75 14.08 5.50
CA LEU A 29 -6.24 15.37 5.97
C LEU A 29 -6.31 16.43 4.88
N LEU A 30 -5.87 16.09 3.66
CA LEU A 30 -5.97 17.00 2.52
C LEU A 30 -7.43 17.28 2.14
N ALA A 31 -8.30 16.30 2.16
CA ALA A 31 -9.73 16.50 1.88
C ALA A 31 -10.37 17.49 2.87
N LEU A 32 -10.07 17.37 4.17
CA LEU A 32 -10.54 18.31 5.17
C LEU A 32 -9.96 19.72 4.94
N GLN A 33 -8.68 19.82 4.60
CA GLN A 33 -8.04 21.10 4.28
C GLN A 33 -8.65 21.79 3.04
N LEU A 34 -9.08 21.00 2.06
CA LEU A 34 -9.78 21.49 0.87
C LEU A 34 -11.27 21.83 1.13
N GLY A 35 -11.76 21.70 2.37
CA GLY A 35 -13.12 22.05 2.77
C GLY A 35 -14.17 20.96 2.51
N TYR A 36 -13.76 19.73 2.21
CA TYR A 36 -14.70 18.61 2.07
C TYR A 36 -15.31 18.18 3.43
N SER A 37 -16.55 17.77 3.41
CA SER A 37 -17.29 17.39 4.62
C SER A 37 -16.79 16.07 5.24
N ALA A 38 -17.05 15.87 6.54
CA ALA A 38 -16.76 14.63 7.24
C ALA A 38 -17.39 13.39 6.56
N ALA A 39 -18.60 13.54 5.99
CA ALA A 39 -19.25 12.48 5.24
C ALA A 39 -18.46 12.08 3.98
N GLN A 40 -17.94 13.05 3.24
CA GLN A 40 -17.08 12.81 2.07
C GLN A 40 -15.76 12.12 2.48
N VAL A 41 -15.16 12.54 3.58
CA VAL A 41 -13.99 11.85 4.16
C VAL A 41 -14.33 10.42 4.55
N GLY A 42 -15.51 10.18 5.12
CA GLY A 42 -16.00 8.82 5.42
C GLY A 42 -16.09 7.94 4.16
N VAL A 43 -16.63 8.49 3.06
CA VAL A 43 -16.66 7.81 1.76
C VAL A 43 -15.25 7.48 1.28
N LEU A 44 -14.33 8.44 1.35
CA LEU A 44 -12.94 8.23 0.96
C LEU A 44 -12.29 7.09 1.75
N LEU A 45 -12.46 7.06 3.07
CA LEU A 45 -11.96 5.98 3.93
C LEU A 45 -12.60 4.62 3.62
N ALA A 46 -13.89 4.61 3.31
CA ALA A 46 -14.59 3.39 2.91
C ALA A 46 -14.04 2.81 1.60
N LEU A 47 -13.63 3.64 0.63
CA LEU A 47 -13.04 3.18 -0.63
C LEU A 47 -11.70 2.45 -0.43
N PHE A 48 -10.87 2.87 0.53
CA PHE A 48 -9.65 2.13 0.89
C PHE A 48 -9.94 0.71 1.37
N ALA A 49 -11.05 0.52 2.08
CA ALA A 49 -11.45 -0.79 2.62
C ALA A 49 -12.25 -1.63 1.60
N LEU A 50 -13.02 -1.00 0.73
CA LEU A 50 -13.90 -1.66 -0.24
C LEU A 50 -13.11 -2.42 -1.31
N SER A 51 -12.07 -1.80 -1.86
CA SER A 51 -11.33 -2.38 -2.98
C SER A 51 -10.66 -3.72 -2.65
N PRO A 52 -9.99 -3.93 -1.49
CA PRO A 52 -9.46 -5.24 -1.12
C PRO A 52 -10.56 -6.30 -0.98
N VAL A 53 -11.74 -5.93 -0.48
CA VAL A 53 -12.86 -6.87 -0.31
C VAL A 53 -13.37 -7.35 -1.67
N VAL A 54 -13.67 -6.41 -2.58
CA VAL A 54 -14.18 -6.73 -3.91
C VAL A 54 -13.16 -7.53 -4.73
N LEU A 55 -11.89 -7.19 -4.61
CA LEU A 55 -10.82 -7.81 -5.40
C LEU A 55 -10.20 -9.04 -4.75
N ALA A 56 -10.63 -9.46 -3.55
CA ALA A 56 -10.05 -10.60 -2.86
C ALA A 56 -10.07 -11.90 -3.69
N LEU A 57 -11.23 -12.24 -4.28
CA LEU A 57 -11.37 -13.44 -5.11
C LEU A 57 -10.61 -13.34 -6.43
N PRO A 58 -10.72 -12.25 -7.23
CA PRO A 58 -9.90 -12.07 -8.43
C PRO A 58 -8.40 -12.11 -8.16
N ALA A 59 -7.93 -11.44 -7.10
CA ALA A 59 -6.52 -11.43 -6.71
C ALA A 59 -6.03 -12.83 -6.34
N GLY A 60 -6.86 -13.59 -5.59
CA GLY A 60 -6.56 -14.98 -5.26
C GLY A 60 -6.42 -15.86 -6.50
N ARG A 61 -7.39 -15.80 -7.42
CA ARG A 61 -7.34 -16.55 -8.69
C ARG A 61 -6.14 -16.16 -9.55
N LEU A 62 -5.80 -14.87 -9.58
CA LEU A 62 -4.63 -14.38 -10.31
C LEU A 62 -3.32 -14.94 -9.72
N ALA A 63 -3.20 -14.95 -8.38
CA ALA A 63 -2.05 -15.52 -7.68
C ALA A 63 -1.96 -17.05 -7.86
N ASP A 64 -3.10 -17.73 -7.97
CA ASP A 64 -3.13 -19.17 -8.23
C ASP A 64 -2.63 -19.53 -9.63
N ARG A 65 -3.01 -18.74 -10.64
CA ARG A 65 -2.66 -18.99 -12.04
C ARG A 65 -1.25 -18.53 -12.41
N HIS A 66 -0.78 -17.41 -11.88
CA HIS A 66 0.44 -16.74 -12.34
C HIS A 66 1.51 -16.61 -11.24
N GLY A 67 1.30 -17.19 -10.06
CA GLY A 67 2.22 -17.08 -8.94
C GLY A 67 2.31 -15.66 -8.36
N LEU A 68 3.45 -15.31 -7.75
CA LEU A 68 3.66 -14.05 -7.06
C LEU A 68 3.87 -12.85 -8.01
N ARG A 69 4.64 -13.05 -9.08
CA ARG A 69 5.19 -11.93 -9.90
C ARG A 69 4.13 -11.09 -10.60
N VAL A 70 3.11 -11.71 -11.20
CA VAL A 70 2.09 -10.99 -11.97
C VAL A 70 1.18 -10.15 -11.07
N PRO A 71 0.54 -10.70 -10.00
CA PRO A 71 -0.28 -9.89 -9.12
C PRO A 71 0.52 -8.80 -8.40
N LEU A 72 1.79 -9.08 -8.04
CA LEU A 72 2.63 -8.07 -7.40
C LEU A 72 2.97 -6.92 -8.34
N ARG A 73 3.27 -7.19 -9.61
CA ARG A 73 3.51 -6.14 -10.63
C ARG A 73 2.28 -5.25 -10.81
N GLN A 74 1.09 -5.86 -10.86
CA GLN A 74 -0.17 -5.09 -10.96
C GLN A 74 -0.41 -4.25 -9.69
N ALA A 75 -0.16 -4.82 -8.50
CA ALA A 75 -0.26 -4.11 -7.24
C ALA A 75 0.69 -2.89 -7.20
N VAL A 76 1.96 -3.08 -7.55
CA VAL A 76 2.95 -1.99 -7.63
C VAL A 76 2.50 -0.90 -8.61
N GLY A 77 2.08 -1.29 -9.82
CA GLY A 77 1.59 -0.33 -10.83
C GLY A 77 0.36 0.45 -10.37
N ALA A 78 -0.60 -0.22 -9.73
CA ALA A 78 -1.80 0.43 -9.20
C ALA A 78 -1.47 1.42 -8.07
N ALA A 79 -0.61 1.04 -7.11
CA ALA A 79 -0.21 1.94 -6.04
C ALA A 79 0.53 3.17 -6.57
N MET A 80 1.48 2.96 -7.48
CA MET A 80 2.22 4.06 -8.12
C MET A 80 1.30 5.01 -8.89
N LEU A 81 0.42 4.46 -9.72
CA LEU A 81 -0.51 5.27 -10.51
C LEU A 81 -1.43 6.09 -9.60
N GLY A 82 -2.03 5.48 -8.60
CA GLY A 82 -2.94 6.17 -7.68
C GLY A 82 -2.26 7.31 -6.94
N THR A 83 -1.11 7.05 -6.32
CA THR A 83 -0.38 8.07 -5.54
C THR A 83 0.26 9.14 -6.43
N ALA A 84 0.75 8.80 -7.62
CA ALA A 84 1.27 9.77 -8.58
C ALA A 84 0.17 10.70 -9.12
N LEU A 85 -1.02 10.18 -9.41
CA LEU A 85 -2.16 11.00 -9.80
C LEU A 85 -2.55 11.98 -8.69
N ALA A 86 -2.57 11.54 -7.42
CA ALA A 86 -2.88 12.41 -6.29
C ALA A 86 -1.79 13.47 -6.06
N ALA A 87 -0.52 13.17 -6.33
CA ALA A 87 0.56 14.14 -6.28
C ALA A 87 0.43 15.22 -7.37
N ALA A 88 -0.02 14.83 -8.56
CA ALA A 88 -0.18 15.75 -9.69
C ALA A 88 -1.45 16.61 -9.59
N TRP A 89 -2.60 16.00 -9.29
CA TRP A 89 -3.92 16.64 -9.26
C TRP A 89 -4.71 16.22 -8.01
N PRO A 90 -4.50 16.87 -6.85
CA PRO A 90 -5.09 16.46 -5.59
C PRO A 90 -6.57 16.90 -5.44
N THR A 91 -7.44 16.52 -6.37
CA THR A 91 -8.88 16.73 -6.30
C THR A 91 -9.57 15.57 -5.59
N PHE A 92 -10.76 15.78 -5.05
CA PHE A 92 -11.51 14.72 -4.34
C PHE A 92 -11.71 13.45 -5.18
N GLY A 93 -12.08 13.62 -6.46
CA GLY A 93 -12.25 12.48 -7.36
C GLY A 93 -10.95 11.67 -7.55
N VAL A 94 -9.81 12.35 -7.67
CA VAL A 94 -8.50 11.70 -7.78
C VAL A 94 -8.11 11.03 -6.46
N LEU A 95 -8.41 11.62 -5.31
CA LEU A 95 -8.20 11.00 -4.00
C LEU A 95 -9.04 9.71 -3.85
N CYS A 96 -10.28 9.69 -4.36
CA CYS A 96 -11.12 8.49 -4.39
C CYS A 96 -10.49 7.40 -5.30
N VAL A 97 -10.01 7.74 -6.49
CA VAL A 97 -9.32 6.81 -7.39
C VAL A 97 -8.05 6.26 -6.73
N MET A 98 -7.25 7.13 -6.11
CA MET A 98 -6.07 6.72 -5.35
C MET A 98 -6.42 5.75 -4.22
N ALA A 99 -7.50 6.03 -3.46
CA ALA A 99 -7.95 5.15 -2.38
C ALA A 99 -8.30 3.75 -2.88
N LEU A 100 -9.03 3.66 -4.00
CA LEU A 100 -9.36 2.38 -4.64
C LEU A 100 -8.10 1.65 -5.12
N LEU A 101 -7.20 2.33 -5.81
CA LEU A 101 -5.99 1.73 -6.40
C LEU A 101 -5.00 1.28 -5.33
N THR A 102 -4.76 2.08 -4.29
CA THR A 102 -3.81 1.71 -3.23
C THR A 102 -4.38 0.65 -2.29
N GLY A 103 -5.68 0.68 -2.00
CA GLY A 103 -6.36 -0.39 -1.26
C GLY A 103 -6.31 -1.72 -2.03
N ALA A 104 -6.65 -1.71 -3.32
CA ALA A 104 -6.54 -2.86 -4.21
C ALA A 104 -5.12 -3.42 -4.26
N SER A 105 -4.13 -2.54 -4.37
CA SER A 105 -2.70 -2.89 -4.37
C SER A 105 -2.30 -3.63 -3.11
N ALA A 106 -2.56 -3.06 -1.94
CA ALA A 106 -2.19 -3.65 -0.66
C ALA A 106 -2.85 -5.03 -0.45
N GLY A 107 -4.16 -5.15 -0.76
CA GLY A 107 -4.89 -6.41 -0.67
C GLY A 107 -4.35 -7.47 -1.64
N THR A 108 -4.12 -7.11 -2.91
CA THR A 108 -3.60 -8.03 -3.92
C THR A 108 -2.20 -8.52 -3.57
N ALA A 109 -1.30 -7.63 -3.15
CA ALA A 109 0.05 -7.98 -2.74
C ALA A 109 0.03 -8.92 -1.51
N GLN A 110 -0.81 -8.63 -0.52
CA GLN A 110 -0.97 -9.46 0.67
C GLN A 110 -1.43 -10.89 0.33
N ILE A 111 -2.47 -11.02 -0.50
CA ILE A 111 -3.00 -12.32 -0.91
C ILE A 111 -1.95 -13.10 -1.72
N ALA A 112 -1.29 -12.45 -2.67
CA ALA A 112 -0.27 -13.09 -3.50
C ALA A 112 0.92 -13.59 -2.66
N LEU A 113 1.35 -12.79 -1.68
CA LEU A 113 2.44 -13.14 -0.79
C LEU A 113 2.07 -14.32 0.11
N GLN A 114 0.90 -14.27 0.75
CA GLN A 114 0.42 -15.37 1.62
C GLN A 114 0.31 -16.68 0.85
N ARG A 115 -0.21 -16.65 -0.38
CA ARG A 115 -0.30 -17.84 -1.24
C ARG A 115 1.07 -18.36 -1.67
N HIS A 116 1.98 -17.46 -2.03
CA HIS A 116 3.35 -17.85 -2.42
C HIS A 116 4.06 -18.56 -1.27
N VAL A 117 4.01 -17.97 -0.09
CA VAL A 117 4.66 -18.53 1.11
C VAL A 117 3.98 -19.83 1.56
N GLY A 118 2.65 -19.89 1.56
CA GLY A 118 1.93 -21.12 1.90
C GLY A 118 2.30 -22.32 1.02
N ARG A 119 2.65 -22.05 -0.26
CA ARG A 119 3.14 -23.09 -1.20
C ARG A 119 4.62 -23.43 -1.03
N ALA A 120 5.43 -22.47 -0.58
CA ALA A 120 6.88 -22.65 -0.45
C ALA A 120 7.29 -23.39 0.84
N VAL A 121 6.40 -23.50 1.83
CA VAL A 121 6.67 -24.17 3.09
C VAL A 121 6.40 -25.66 2.96
N ALA A 122 7.45 -26.48 3.12
CA ALA A 122 7.35 -27.94 2.97
C ALA A 122 6.75 -28.65 4.19
N HIS A 123 6.95 -28.10 5.39
CA HIS A 123 6.51 -28.72 6.64
C HIS A 123 5.47 -27.88 7.39
N PRO A 124 4.37 -28.48 7.85
CA PRO A 124 3.33 -27.75 8.62
C PRO A 124 3.85 -27.03 9.87
N SER A 125 4.91 -27.55 10.50
CA SER A 125 5.54 -26.93 11.67
C SER A 125 6.17 -25.57 11.39
N GLU A 126 6.64 -25.32 10.18
CA GLU A 126 7.23 -24.03 9.77
C GLU A 126 6.17 -22.98 9.45
N LEU A 127 4.94 -23.38 9.12
CA LEU A 127 3.87 -22.46 8.72
C LEU A 127 3.61 -21.39 9.78
N LYS A 128 3.53 -21.77 11.05
CA LYS A 128 3.30 -20.81 12.16
C LYS A 128 4.36 -19.71 12.17
N THR A 129 5.62 -20.09 12.12
CA THR A 129 6.76 -19.15 12.16
C THR A 129 6.74 -18.23 10.95
N VAL A 130 6.53 -18.76 9.75
CA VAL A 130 6.57 -17.98 8.52
C VAL A 130 5.39 -17.01 8.44
N PHE A 131 4.18 -17.46 8.80
CA PHE A 131 3.01 -16.56 8.84
C PHE A 131 3.12 -15.49 9.94
N SER A 132 3.77 -15.78 11.07
CA SER A 132 4.06 -14.77 12.10
C SER A 132 4.98 -13.68 11.55
N TRP A 133 6.02 -14.02 10.79
CA TRP A 133 6.89 -13.04 10.12
C TRP A 133 6.14 -12.20 9.08
N ILE A 134 5.25 -12.81 8.30
CA ILE A 134 4.44 -12.08 7.31
C ILE A 134 3.46 -11.12 8.00
N ALA A 135 2.90 -11.50 9.15
CA ALA A 135 1.99 -10.67 9.91
C ALA A 135 2.65 -9.39 10.47
N ILE A 136 3.98 -9.38 10.64
CA ILE A 136 4.73 -8.18 11.03
C ILE A 136 4.67 -7.10 9.95
N ALA A 137 4.63 -7.46 8.66
CA ALA A 137 4.69 -6.49 7.57
C ALA A 137 3.54 -5.47 7.59
N PRO A 138 2.25 -5.83 7.72
CA PRO A 138 1.17 -4.86 7.87
C PRO A 138 1.30 -4.01 9.14
N ALA A 139 1.75 -4.59 10.26
CA ALA A 139 1.95 -3.85 11.50
C ALA A 139 3.03 -2.77 11.35
N MET A 140 4.18 -3.13 10.77
CA MET A 140 5.25 -2.18 10.47
C MET A 140 4.80 -1.11 9.49
N ALA A 141 4.06 -1.46 8.47
CA ALA A 141 3.55 -0.51 7.48
C ALA A 141 2.52 0.46 8.08
N ASN A 142 1.64 -0.02 8.97
CA ASN A 142 0.69 0.83 9.70
C ASN A 142 1.37 1.82 10.66
N PHE A 143 2.59 1.52 11.10
CA PHE A 143 3.41 2.44 11.87
C PHE A 143 4.22 3.39 10.97
N LEU A 144 4.99 2.83 10.04
CA LEU A 144 5.93 3.60 9.20
C LEU A 144 5.22 4.48 8.17
N GLY A 145 4.16 3.99 7.53
CA GLY A 145 3.42 4.73 6.51
C GLY A 145 2.91 6.07 7.00
N PRO A 146 2.06 6.10 8.04
CA PRO A 146 1.56 7.35 8.61
C PRO A 146 2.66 8.24 9.19
N LEU A 147 3.65 7.65 9.89
CA LEU A 147 4.76 8.40 10.48
C LEU A 147 5.56 9.17 9.43
N VAL A 148 6.05 8.47 8.40
CA VAL A 148 6.83 9.09 7.31
C VAL A 148 5.97 10.11 6.57
N THR A 149 4.73 9.78 6.30
CA THR A 149 3.80 10.68 5.59
C THR A 149 3.53 11.96 6.38
N GLY A 150 3.28 11.86 7.69
CA GLY A 150 3.08 13.03 8.56
C GLY A 150 4.33 13.93 8.59
N LEU A 151 5.52 13.33 8.77
CA LEU A 151 6.77 14.08 8.73
C LEU A 151 7.00 14.80 7.40
N LEU A 152 6.66 14.17 6.26
CA LEU A 152 6.78 14.79 4.95
C LEU A 152 5.80 15.95 4.78
N ILE A 153 4.56 15.81 5.25
CA ILE A 153 3.56 16.88 5.18
C ILE A 153 4.01 18.09 5.99
N ASP A 154 4.57 17.86 7.19
CA ASP A 154 4.97 18.94 8.10
C ASP A 154 6.25 19.65 7.66
N HIS A 155 7.19 18.95 7.02
CA HIS A 155 8.54 19.50 6.75
C HIS A 155 8.81 19.81 5.27
N ALA A 156 7.99 19.34 4.34
CA ALA A 156 8.25 19.49 2.90
C ALA A 156 7.65 20.77 2.27
N GLY A 157 7.13 21.69 3.07
CA GLY A 157 6.57 22.94 2.57
C GLY A 157 6.62 24.09 3.57
N PRO A 158 6.40 25.35 3.16
CA PRO A 158 6.28 26.46 4.09
C PRO A 158 5.07 26.27 5.01
N GLN A 159 5.23 26.59 6.28
CA GLN A 159 4.16 26.55 7.29
C GLN A 159 3.11 27.68 7.07
N PRO A 160 1.81 27.44 7.29
CA PRO A 160 1.11 26.20 7.67
C PRO A 160 1.04 25.22 6.50
N ALA A 161 0.86 23.90 6.80
CA ALA A 161 0.92 22.79 5.85
C ALA A 161 0.19 23.10 4.53
N HIS A 162 0.97 23.44 3.51
CA HIS A 162 0.44 23.76 2.18
C HIS A 162 0.23 22.46 1.38
N GLU A 163 -0.61 22.52 0.35
CA GLU A 163 -0.82 21.44 -0.63
C GLU A 163 0.50 20.82 -1.12
N THR A 164 1.59 21.59 -1.15
CA THR A 164 2.94 21.13 -1.50
C THR A 164 3.43 19.96 -0.62
N GLY A 165 3.23 20.01 0.71
CA GLY A 165 3.62 18.92 1.62
C GLY A 165 2.89 17.62 1.29
N PHE A 166 1.60 17.69 0.98
CA PHE A 166 0.81 16.54 0.55
C PHE A 166 1.28 15.98 -0.81
N ARG A 167 1.57 16.86 -1.78
CA ARG A 167 2.08 16.46 -3.09
C ARG A 167 3.43 15.74 -2.97
N VAL A 168 4.33 16.24 -2.14
CA VAL A 168 5.62 15.58 -1.85
C VAL A 168 5.39 14.24 -1.18
N ALA A 169 4.52 14.17 -0.18
CA ALA A 169 4.19 12.91 0.50
C ALA A 169 3.63 11.87 -0.50
N PHE A 170 2.65 12.23 -1.34
CA PHE A 170 2.13 11.32 -2.36
C PHE A 170 3.20 10.93 -3.39
N GLY A 171 4.10 11.84 -3.78
CA GLY A 171 5.23 11.55 -4.67
C GLY A 171 6.18 10.50 -4.07
N VAL A 172 6.55 10.65 -2.81
CA VAL A 172 7.38 9.67 -2.09
C VAL A 172 6.65 8.33 -1.98
N LEU A 173 5.35 8.34 -1.63
CA LEU A 173 4.54 7.13 -1.57
C LEU A 173 4.42 6.43 -2.93
N ALA A 174 4.52 7.14 -4.05
CA ALA A 174 4.55 6.55 -5.39
C ALA A 174 5.84 5.77 -5.67
N LEU A 175 6.95 6.16 -5.03
CA LEU A 175 8.25 5.48 -5.22
C LEU A 175 8.40 4.22 -4.35
N LEU A 176 7.74 4.14 -3.18
CA LEU A 176 7.86 2.99 -2.29
C LEU A 176 7.53 1.64 -2.94
N PRO A 177 6.47 1.50 -3.76
CA PRO A 177 6.17 0.25 -4.45
C PRO A 177 7.27 -0.22 -5.42
N LEU A 178 8.08 0.70 -5.98
CA LEU A 178 9.22 0.34 -6.82
C LEU A 178 10.29 -0.42 -6.04
N LEU A 179 10.53 -0.07 -4.79
CA LEU A 179 11.44 -0.81 -3.92
C LEU A 179 10.95 -2.24 -3.70
N CYS A 180 9.62 -2.41 -3.52
CA CYS A 180 9.02 -3.74 -3.47
C CYS A 180 9.34 -4.56 -4.73
N TRP A 181 9.13 -3.97 -5.90
CA TRP A 181 9.38 -4.65 -7.16
C TRP A 181 10.86 -5.01 -7.35
N ALA A 182 11.77 -4.10 -7.01
CA ALA A 182 13.21 -4.34 -7.08
C ALA A 182 13.65 -5.49 -6.16
N LEU A 183 13.11 -5.54 -4.93
CA LEU A 183 13.40 -6.60 -3.96
C LEU A 183 12.93 -7.99 -4.41
N VAL A 184 11.79 -8.06 -5.10
CA VAL A 184 11.22 -9.36 -5.54
C VAL A 184 11.81 -9.85 -6.87
N ARG A 185 12.33 -8.94 -7.69
CA ARG A 185 12.99 -9.29 -8.98
C ARG A 185 14.37 -9.93 -8.81
N GLY A 186 15.13 -9.51 -7.81
CA GLY A 186 16.47 -10.03 -7.49
C GLY A 186 16.42 -11.27 -6.63
#